data_8543bba21cee331aca91cf6f50779082
#
_entry.id   8543bba21cee331aca91cf6f50779082
#
_cell.length_a   1.000
_cell.length_b   1.000
_cell.length_c   1.000
_cell.angle_alpha   90.00
_cell.angle_beta   90.00
_cell.angle_gamma   90.00
#
_symmetry.space_group_name_H-M   'P 1'
#
loop_
_entity.id
_entity.type
_entity.pdbx_description
1 polymer ?
#
loop_
_entity_poly.entity_id
_entity_poly.type
_entity_poly.pdbx_seq_one_letter_code
_entity_poly.pdbx_strand_id
1 'polypeptide(L)'
;MSRTSSRSRLGLLGAFIAPSLLAGAVGCTDGESVGAAPDYSTGPTELCGGNAVSAEAGKALKVITGASRFEGSGPDGTVAFAAKWLSEGYDSPAADDGDICLIYAKNSAAGDRLEATWELVWGPPKGEPAAEFKVLPMGERALAAPDAGSIQFACRSEKLPGSTPAHIDIGVERWSPKDPEGDPEKLTDAYATVVHSFALAMAKELRCENDGGLEPRPVLDPV
;
A
#
# COMPACT_ATOMS: atom_id res chain seq x y z
N MET A 1 -9.62 -55.70 3.52
CA MET A 1 -10.99 -56.19 3.77
C MET A 1 -11.91 -55.20 3.07
N SER A 2 -12.24 -55.48 1.86
CA SER A 2 -13.42 -56.22 1.35
C SER A 2 -14.73 -55.51 1.62
N ARG A 3 -15.27 -55.09 0.56
CA ARG A 3 -16.42 -55.52 -0.30
C ARG A 3 -17.58 -54.53 -0.14
N THR A 4 -18.43 -54.20 -1.02
CA THR A 4 -18.95 -54.64 -2.34
C THR A 4 -20.16 -53.72 -2.57
N SER A 5 -20.31 -53.11 -3.73
CA SER A 5 -21.13 -53.55 -4.88
C SER A 5 -22.65 -53.63 -4.68
N SER A 6 -23.42 -52.93 -5.51
CA SER A 6 -24.60 -53.45 -6.28
C SER A 6 -25.39 -52.26 -6.85
N ARG A 7 -25.45 -52.04 -8.17
CA ARG A 7 -26.25 -52.62 -9.25
C ARG A 7 -27.77 -52.57 -9.04
N SER A 8 -28.49 -51.84 -9.84
CA SER A 8 -29.39 -52.33 -10.94
C SER A 8 -30.52 -51.32 -11.15
N ARG A 9 -30.99 -51.02 -12.20
CA ARG A 9 -31.45 -51.43 -13.53
C ARG A 9 -32.60 -50.50 -13.93
N LEU A 10 -32.58 -49.98 -15.13
CA LEU A 10 -33.41 -50.30 -16.31
C LEU A 10 -34.92 -49.94 -16.26
N GLY A 11 -35.38 -49.27 -17.30
CA GLY A 11 -36.74 -49.14 -17.80
C GLY A 11 -36.90 -47.83 -18.56
N LEU A 12 -36.79 -47.70 -19.78
CA LEU A 12 -37.33 -48.11 -21.09
C LEU A 12 -38.66 -47.44 -21.44
N LEU A 13 -38.66 -46.87 -22.65
CA LEU A 13 -39.77 -46.61 -23.60
C LEU A 13 -40.64 -45.38 -23.28
N GLY A 14 -40.94 -44.45 -24.14
CA GLY A 14 -40.93 -44.37 -25.59
C GLY A 14 -41.89 -43.22 -25.96
N ALA A 15 -41.68 -42.63 -27.02
CA ALA A 15 -42.63 -42.25 -28.05
C ALA A 15 -42.34 -40.91 -28.74
N PHE A 16 -42.07 -41.04 -29.97
CA PHE A 16 -41.98 -40.08 -31.06
C PHE A 16 -43.10 -39.04 -31.09
N ILE A 17 -42.77 -37.79 -31.40
CA ILE A 17 -43.46 -36.98 -32.43
C ILE A 17 -42.46 -35.89 -32.91
N ALA A 18 -42.07 -35.89 -34.16
CA ALA A 18 -41.59 -34.78 -34.96
C ALA A 18 -42.71 -34.37 -35.92
N PRO A 19 -42.61 -33.34 -36.74
CA PRO A 19 -41.73 -32.18 -36.84
C PRO A 19 -42.51 -30.86 -37.02
N SER A 20 -41.84 -29.72 -36.90
CA SER A 20 -42.19 -28.53 -37.66
C SER A 20 -40.98 -27.60 -37.80
N LEU A 21 -40.44 -27.59 -38.99
CA LEU A 21 -39.48 -26.63 -39.49
C LEU A 21 -40.17 -25.27 -39.60
N LEU A 22 -39.66 -24.28 -38.80
CA LEU A 22 -39.81 -22.89 -39.11
C LEU A 22 -38.43 -22.28 -39.10
N ALA A 23 -37.89 -22.08 -40.28
CA ALA A 23 -36.70 -21.29 -40.52
C ALA A 23 -37.00 -19.82 -40.21
N GLY A 24 -36.59 -19.38 -39.02
CA GLY A 24 -36.48 -17.98 -38.66
C GLY A 24 -35.00 -17.62 -38.62
N ALA A 25 -34.47 -17.06 -39.71
CA ALA A 25 -33.19 -16.39 -39.69
C ALA A 25 -33.34 -15.10 -38.88
N VAL A 26 -33.15 -15.21 -37.58
CA VAL A 26 -32.91 -14.06 -36.72
C VAL A 26 -31.39 -13.87 -36.70
N GLY A 27 -30.94 -12.82 -37.42
CA GLY A 27 -29.56 -12.38 -37.33
C GLY A 27 -29.24 -11.96 -35.91
N CYS A 28 -28.51 -12.80 -35.18
CA CYS A 28 -27.83 -12.37 -33.99
C CYS A 28 -26.65 -11.49 -34.40
N THR A 29 -26.90 -10.19 -34.51
CA THR A 29 -25.87 -9.18 -34.26
C THR A 29 -25.94 -8.77 -32.82
N ASP A 30 -25.75 -9.72 -31.92
CA ASP A 30 -25.33 -9.42 -30.56
C ASP A 30 -23.81 -9.22 -30.62
N GLY A 31 -23.43 -7.98 -30.89
CA GLY A 31 -22.18 -7.46 -30.45
C GLY A 31 -22.21 -7.54 -28.90
N GLU A 32 -21.81 -8.68 -28.36
CA GLU A 32 -21.39 -8.76 -26.96
C GLU A 32 -20.30 -7.69 -26.82
N SER A 33 -20.71 -6.52 -26.32
CA SER A 33 -19.77 -5.63 -25.69
C SER A 33 -19.17 -6.45 -24.56
N VAL A 34 -17.97 -6.98 -24.80
CA VAL A 34 -17.12 -7.52 -23.74
C VAL A 34 -17.06 -6.39 -22.74
N GLY A 35 -17.85 -6.47 -21.69
CA GLY A 35 -17.93 -5.46 -20.66
C GLY A 35 -16.51 -5.22 -20.16
N ALA A 36 -16.05 -3.97 -20.24
CA ALA A 36 -14.75 -3.61 -19.69
C ALA A 36 -14.70 -4.13 -18.24
N ALA A 37 -13.62 -4.78 -17.88
CA ALA A 37 -13.43 -5.25 -16.52
C ALA A 37 -13.65 -4.09 -15.54
N PRO A 38 -14.27 -4.32 -14.38
CA PRO A 38 -14.52 -3.28 -13.40
C PRO A 38 -13.23 -2.54 -13.07
N ASP A 39 -13.25 -1.22 -13.07
CA ASP A 39 -12.12 -0.39 -12.71
C ASP A 39 -12.11 -0.18 -11.19
N TYR A 40 -11.28 -0.92 -10.48
CA TYR A 40 -11.10 -0.80 -9.02
C TYR A 40 -10.07 0.26 -8.61
N SER A 41 -9.52 1.03 -9.58
CA SER A 41 -8.56 2.06 -9.25
C SER A 41 -9.20 3.24 -8.54
N THR A 42 -8.45 3.82 -7.61
CA THR A 42 -8.88 4.94 -6.76
C THR A 42 -7.98 6.15 -6.93
N GLY A 43 -8.39 7.29 -6.38
CA GLY A 43 -7.55 8.48 -6.25
C GLY A 43 -6.46 8.30 -5.19
N PRO A 44 -5.37 9.07 -5.23
CA PRO A 44 -4.26 8.89 -4.31
C PRO A 44 -4.64 9.10 -2.84
N THR A 45 -5.56 10.01 -2.53
CA THR A 45 -5.98 10.30 -1.16
C THR A 45 -6.90 9.24 -0.54
N GLU A 46 -7.38 8.28 -1.34
CA GLU A 46 -8.22 7.16 -0.88
C GLU A 46 -7.38 5.91 -0.62
N LEU A 47 -6.08 5.93 -0.96
CA LEU A 47 -5.16 4.84 -0.74
C LEU A 47 -4.91 4.56 0.76
N CYS A 48 -4.55 3.33 1.06
CA CYS A 48 -4.04 2.91 2.36
C CYS A 48 -4.96 3.27 3.54
N GLY A 49 -6.29 3.20 3.32
CA GLY A 49 -7.32 3.50 4.32
C GLY A 49 -7.86 4.93 4.27
N GLY A 50 -7.45 5.76 3.29
CA GLY A 50 -7.98 7.12 3.08
C GLY A 50 -7.39 8.19 4.00
N ASN A 51 -6.54 7.81 4.97
CA ASN A 51 -5.93 8.72 5.94
C ASN A 51 -4.40 8.85 5.79
N ALA A 52 -3.80 7.95 4.99
CA ALA A 52 -2.35 7.85 4.87
C ALA A 52 -1.75 8.88 3.90
N VAL A 53 -2.47 9.19 2.82
CA VAL A 53 -1.97 10.01 1.73
C VAL A 53 -2.66 11.36 1.73
N SER A 54 -1.94 12.41 2.14
CA SER A 54 -2.40 13.80 2.07
C SER A 54 -2.57 14.27 0.61
N ALA A 55 -3.24 15.39 0.41
CA ALA A 55 -3.38 15.97 -0.93
C ALA A 55 -2.02 16.34 -1.56
N GLU A 56 -1.04 16.74 -0.74
CA GLU A 56 0.33 17.03 -1.19
C GLU A 56 1.08 15.75 -1.55
N ALA A 57 0.97 14.70 -0.71
CA ALA A 57 1.53 13.39 -1.01
C ALA A 57 0.89 12.75 -2.25
N GLY A 58 -0.41 12.99 -2.49
CA GLY A 58 -1.06 12.54 -3.71
C GLY A 58 -0.50 13.17 -4.98
N LYS A 59 -0.08 14.44 -4.93
CA LYS A 59 0.64 15.10 -6.03
C LYS A 59 2.05 14.54 -6.17
N ALA A 60 2.72 14.25 -5.06
CA ALA A 60 4.04 13.65 -5.03
C ALA A 60 4.03 12.22 -5.63
N LEU A 61 3.02 11.40 -5.31
CA LEU A 61 2.82 10.09 -5.95
C LEU A 61 2.71 10.19 -7.47
N LYS A 62 2.06 11.25 -7.99
CA LYS A 62 2.00 11.49 -9.43
C LYS A 62 3.37 11.86 -10.01
N VAL A 63 4.22 12.57 -9.27
CA VAL A 63 5.60 12.86 -9.70
C VAL A 63 6.40 11.57 -9.79
N ILE A 64 6.30 10.70 -8.77
CA ILE A 64 7.03 9.44 -8.70
C ILE A 64 6.60 8.46 -9.80
N THR A 65 5.29 8.35 -10.05
CA THR A 65 4.73 7.26 -10.85
C THR A 65 4.21 7.69 -12.22
N GLY A 66 4.03 8.98 -12.45
CA GLY A 66 3.34 9.51 -13.63
C GLY A 66 1.82 9.26 -13.64
N ALA A 67 1.28 8.52 -12.67
CA ALA A 67 -0.11 8.11 -12.61
C ALA A 67 -0.96 9.03 -11.72
N SER A 68 -2.27 9.04 -11.95
CA SER A 68 -3.26 9.72 -11.11
C SER A 68 -4.32 8.77 -10.55
N ARG A 69 -4.26 7.50 -10.96
CA ARG A 69 -5.14 6.43 -10.49
C ARG A 69 -4.27 5.27 -10.03
N PHE A 70 -4.69 4.63 -8.93
CA PHE A 70 -3.91 3.63 -8.23
C PHE A 70 -4.79 2.47 -7.78
N GLU A 71 -4.14 1.34 -7.55
CA GLU A 71 -4.70 0.20 -6.82
C GLU A 71 -3.89 0.01 -5.54
N GLY A 72 -4.56 -0.17 -4.41
CA GLY A 72 -3.92 -0.41 -3.12
C GLY A 72 -3.96 -1.88 -2.72
N SER A 73 -3.24 -2.22 -1.68
CA SER A 73 -3.40 -3.51 -0.99
C SER A 73 -4.81 -3.59 -0.39
N GLY A 74 -5.41 -4.73 -0.36
CA GLY A 74 -6.75 -4.98 0.16
C GLY A 74 -7.08 -4.34 1.52
N PRO A 75 -8.11 -4.80 2.23
CA PRO A 75 -8.65 -4.11 3.41
C PRO A 75 -7.66 -3.98 4.59
N ASP A 76 -6.66 -4.83 4.67
CA ASP A 76 -5.64 -4.82 5.72
C ASP A 76 -4.44 -3.90 5.39
N GLY A 77 -4.32 -3.44 4.13
CA GLY A 77 -3.27 -2.52 3.71
C GLY A 77 -3.58 -1.07 4.10
N THR A 78 -3.63 -0.77 5.39
CA THR A 78 -3.98 0.55 5.92
C THR A 78 -3.07 0.95 7.09
N VAL A 79 -2.85 2.25 7.26
CA VAL A 79 -2.10 2.76 8.42
C VAL A 79 -2.79 2.37 9.74
N ALA A 80 -4.11 2.35 9.79
CA ALA A 80 -4.85 1.96 10.98
C ALA A 80 -4.60 0.48 11.36
N PHE A 81 -4.56 -0.42 10.38
CA PHE A 81 -4.23 -1.83 10.61
C PHE A 81 -2.78 -2.00 11.07
N ALA A 82 -1.83 -1.34 10.40
CA ALA A 82 -0.42 -1.36 10.77
C ALA A 82 -0.18 -0.82 12.20
N ALA A 83 -0.80 0.32 12.54
CA ALA A 83 -0.72 0.90 13.89
C ALA A 83 -1.31 -0.03 14.97
N LYS A 84 -2.41 -0.71 14.65
CA LYS A 84 -3.01 -1.73 15.53
C LYS A 84 -2.05 -2.89 15.73
N TRP A 85 -1.50 -3.43 14.64
CA TRP A 85 -0.55 -4.54 14.69
C TRP A 85 0.70 -4.18 15.52
N LEU A 86 1.29 -3.01 15.27
CA LEU A 86 2.42 -2.51 16.04
C LEU A 86 2.08 -2.40 17.53
N SER A 87 0.91 -1.82 17.88
CA SER A 87 0.53 -1.62 19.28
C SER A 87 0.20 -2.93 20.02
N GLU A 88 -0.40 -3.90 19.35
CA GLU A 88 -0.73 -5.22 19.90
C GLU A 88 0.53 -6.10 20.06
N GLY A 89 1.52 -5.92 19.17
CA GLY A 89 2.77 -6.65 19.17
C GLY A 89 3.92 -5.95 19.93
N TYR A 90 3.72 -4.76 20.45
CA TYR A 90 4.79 -3.89 20.97
C TYR A 90 5.71 -4.54 22.01
N ASP A 91 5.16 -5.37 22.89
CA ASP A 91 5.93 -6.11 23.89
C ASP A 91 6.41 -7.48 23.37
N SER A 92 6.16 -7.81 22.12
CA SER A 92 6.53 -9.09 21.51
C SER A 92 7.81 -8.95 20.68
N PRO A 93 8.82 -9.82 20.88
CA PRO A 93 10.04 -9.78 20.06
C PRO A 93 9.82 -10.18 18.59
N ALA A 94 8.60 -10.49 18.21
CA ALA A 94 8.20 -10.88 16.83
C ALA A 94 7.49 -9.77 16.05
N ALA A 95 7.35 -8.56 16.62
CA ALA A 95 6.65 -7.44 15.97
C ALA A 95 7.60 -6.26 15.78
N ASP A 96 8.74 -6.52 15.14
CA ASP A 96 9.77 -5.51 14.97
C ASP A 96 9.54 -4.66 13.68
N ASP A 97 8.78 -5.18 12.71
CA ASP A 97 8.54 -4.54 11.42
C ASP A 97 7.24 -5.02 10.75
N GLY A 98 6.82 -4.34 9.70
CA GLY A 98 5.67 -4.76 8.90
C GLY A 98 5.31 -3.81 7.76
N ASP A 99 4.44 -4.32 6.89
CA ASP A 99 3.87 -3.54 5.80
C ASP A 99 2.76 -2.62 6.29
N ILE A 100 2.71 -1.42 5.72
CA ILE A 100 1.58 -0.52 5.86
C ILE A 100 0.66 -0.70 4.66
N CYS A 101 1.21 -0.58 3.45
CA CYS A 101 0.42 -0.55 2.23
C CYS A 101 1.31 -0.76 0.99
N LEU A 102 0.79 -1.50 0.02
CA LEU A 102 1.34 -1.58 -1.33
C LEU A 102 0.52 -0.68 -2.26
N ILE A 103 1.19 0.09 -3.11
CA ILE A 103 0.58 1.03 -4.04
C ILE A 103 1.03 0.68 -5.45
N TYR A 104 0.07 0.34 -6.29
CA TYR A 104 0.28 0.04 -7.71
C TYR A 104 -0.27 1.19 -8.54
N ALA A 105 0.58 1.82 -9.34
CA ALA A 105 0.13 2.80 -10.31
C ALA A 105 -0.65 2.11 -11.43
N LYS A 106 -1.82 2.64 -11.80
CA LYS A 106 -2.61 2.06 -12.89
C LYS A 106 -1.80 2.10 -14.18
N ASN A 107 -1.75 0.97 -14.89
CA ASN A 107 -0.96 0.75 -16.09
C ASN A 107 0.57 0.73 -15.90
N SER A 108 1.06 0.59 -14.69
CA SER A 108 2.48 0.33 -14.45
C SER A 108 2.91 -1.04 -14.97
N ALA A 109 4.20 -1.24 -15.14
CA ALA A 109 4.75 -2.54 -15.49
C ALA A 109 4.47 -3.57 -14.38
N ALA A 110 4.35 -4.82 -14.75
CA ALA A 110 4.19 -5.90 -13.78
C ALA A 110 5.35 -5.90 -12.77
N GLY A 111 5.02 -5.85 -11.49
CA GLY A 111 5.98 -5.80 -10.39
C GLY A 111 6.44 -4.39 -9.99
N ASP A 112 6.04 -3.34 -10.72
CA ASP A 112 6.35 -1.95 -10.33
C ASP A 112 5.34 -1.49 -9.28
N ARG A 113 5.81 -1.21 -8.07
CA ARG A 113 4.99 -0.78 -6.93
C ARG A 113 5.77 0.12 -6.00
N LEU A 114 5.06 0.86 -5.18
CA LEU A 114 5.60 1.48 -3.98
C LEU A 114 5.18 0.66 -2.76
N GLU A 115 6.11 0.48 -1.86
CA GLU A 115 5.95 -0.22 -0.59
C GLU A 115 6.08 0.79 0.54
N ALA A 116 5.04 0.92 1.37
CA ALA A 116 5.12 1.67 2.62
C ALA A 116 5.22 0.69 3.78
N THR A 117 6.24 0.85 4.62
CA THR A 117 6.59 -0.05 5.71
C THR A 117 6.76 0.70 7.04
N TRP A 118 6.78 -0.02 8.14
CA TRP A 118 7.16 0.47 9.44
C TRP A 118 8.14 -0.50 10.14
N GLU A 119 9.00 0.05 10.97
CA GLU A 119 9.96 -0.71 11.77
C GLU A 119 10.08 -0.08 13.17
N LEU A 120 10.15 -0.92 14.21
CA LEU A 120 10.53 -0.50 15.56
C LEU A 120 12.05 -0.54 15.67
N VAL A 121 12.65 0.61 15.95
CA VAL A 121 14.12 0.73 16.03
C VAL A 121 14.59 1.01 17.46
N TRP A 122 15.82 0.59 17.76
CA TRP A 122 16.39 0.70 19.09
C TRP A 122 17.01 2.10 19.34
N GLY A 123 16.16 3.05 19.74
CA GLY A 123 16.59 4.39 20.13
C GLY A 123 16.82 5.33 18.93
N PRO A 124 17.30 6.55 19.20
CA PRO A 124 17.48 7.56 18.17
C PRO A 124 18.52 7.15 17.13
N PRO A 125 18.44 7.75 15.91
CA PRO A 125 19.31 7.40 14.79
C PRO A 125 20.80 7.53 15.15
N LYS A 126 21.61 6.58 14.68
CA LYS A 126 23.08 6.55 14.91
C LYS A 126 23.81 6.51 13.58
N GLY A 127 25.00 7.13 13.57
CA GLY A 127 25.86 7.14 12.39
C GLY A 127 25.41 8.13 11.33
N GLU A 128 26.26 8.27 10.30
CA GLU A 128 25.96 9.09 9.14
C GLU A 128 25.17 8.27 8.13
N PRO A 129 24.14 8.86 7.49
CA PRO A 129 23.43 8.18 6.40
C PRO A 129 24.34 7.98 5.19
N ALA A 130 23.97 7.06 4.31
CA ALA A 130 24.64 6.88 3.04
C ALA A 130 24.53 8.16 2.19
N ALA A 131 25.58 8.43 1.40
CA ALA A 131 25.75 9.73 0.72
C ALA A 131 24.68 10.04 -0.34
N GLU A 132 23.98 9.03 -0.83
CA GLU A 132 22.85 9.16 -1.77
C GLU A 132 21.61 9.78 -1.16
N PHE A 133 21.49 9.77 0.19
CA PHE A 133 20.33 10.32 0.86
C PHE A 133 20.51 11.79 1.23
N LYS A 134 19.49 12.59 0.89
CA LYS A 134 19.29 13.94 1.41
C LYS A 134 18.75 13.83 2.85
N VAL A 135 19.39 14.52 3.79
CA VAL A 135 18.95 14.58 5.19
C VAL A 135 18.04 15.79 5.38
N LEU A 136 16.86 15.54 5.97
CA LEU A 136 15.82 16.55 6.16
C LEU A 136 15.45 16.71 7.64
N PRO A 137 15.07 17.91 8.10
CA PRO A 137 14.75 18.19 9.50
C PRO A 137 13.31 17.79 9.86
N MET A 138 12.98 16.51 9.75
CA MET A 138 11.68 15.96 10.12
C MET A 138 11.85 14.77 11.05
N GLY A 139 11.06 14.71 12.14
CA GLY A 139 11.18 13.69 13.16
C GLY A 139 12.56 13.72 13.84
N GLU A 140 13.08 12.54 14.18
CA GLU A 140 14.46 12.38 14.69
C GLU A 140 15.48 12.37 13.54
N ARG A 141 15.10 11.83 12.39
CA ARG A 141 15.86 11.85 11.13
C ARG A 141 14.94 11.52 9.97
N ALA A 142 14.99 12.30 8.92
CA ALA A 142 14.37 11.98 7.66
C ALA A 142 15.42 11.88 6.57
N LEU A 143 15.30 10.85 5.73
CA LEU A 143 16.17 10.54 4.60
C LEU A 143 15.33 10.46 3.34
N ALA A 144 15.82 11.00 2.24
CA ALA A 144 15.15 10.88 0.95
C ALA A 144 16.15 10.73 -0.18
N ALA A 145 15.82 9.87 -1.14
CA ALA A 145 16.53 9.61 -2.38
C ALA A 145 15.52 9.57 -3.56
N PRO A 146 15.96 9.49 -4.82
CA PRO A 146 15.05 9.46 -5.96
C PRO A 146 14.13 8.25 -6.05
N ASP A 147 14.35 7.21 -5.26
CA ASP A 147 13.65 5.92 -5.26
C ASP A 147 13.17 5.47 -3.87
N ALA A 148 13.54 6.19 -2.81
CA ALA A 148 13.17 5.85 -1.45
C ALA A 148 13.11 7.07 -0.53
N GLY A 149 12.39 6.92 0.57
CA GLY A 149 12.41 7.86 1.69
C GLY A 149 12.12 7.15 3.00
N SER A 150 12.71 7.62 4.10
CA SER A 150 12.36 7.16 5.45
C SER A 150 12.29 8.31 6.44
N ILE A 151 11.48 8.13 7.49
CA ILE A 151 11.38 9.05 8.62
C ILE A 151 11.34 8.26 9.92
N GLN A 152 12.33 8.47 10.73
CA GLN A 152 12.34 8.00 12.11
C GLN A 152 11.79 9.08 13.03
N PHE A 153 10.86 8.69 13.92
CA PHE A 153 10.30 9.60 14.93
C PHE A 153 10.11 8.89 16.28
N ALA A 154 10.13 9.69 17.36
CA ALA A 154 9.87 9.20 18.69
C ALA A 154 8.38 9.29 19.04
N CYS A 155 7.78 8.20 19.43
CA CYS A 155 6.37 8.11 19.82
C CYS A 155 6.21 7.80 21.30
N ARG A 156 5.66 8.75 22.05
CA ARG A 156 5.14 8.50 23.41
C ARG A 156 3.63 8.40 23.32
N SER A 157 3.07 7.27 23.71
CA SER A 157 1.64 6.99 23.58
C SER A 157 1.19 5.95 24.61
N GLU A 158 -0.05 6.06 25.06
CA GLU A 158 -0.68 5.02 25.90
C GLU A 158 -0.84 3.68 25.16
N LYS A 159 -0.82 3.69 23.82
CA LYS A 159 -0.85 2.47 23.00
C LYS A 159 0.50 1.75 22.96
N LEU A 160 1.58 2.42 23.34
CA LEU A 160 2.93 1.92 23.35
C LEU A 160 3.52 2.09 24.77
N PRO A 161 3.11 1.23 25.72
CA PRO A 161 3.47 1.42 27.12
C PRO A 161 4.97 1.27 27.31
N GLY A 162 5.55 2.18 28.12
CA GLY A 162 6.98 2.15 28.45
C GLY A 162 7.43 3.42 29.14
N SER A 163 8.61 3.40 29.74
CA SER A 163 9.22 4.59 30.39
C SER A 163 9.92 5.51 29.39
N THR A 164 10.28 4.99 28.21
CA THR A 164 10.91 5.72 27.11
C THR A 164 9.97 5.75 25.89
N PRO A 165 10.11 6.74 25.00
CA PRO A 165 9.37 6.71 23.74
C PRO A 165 9.74 5.47 22.91
N ALA A 166 8.80 4.97 22.14
CA ALA A 166 9.08 4.06 21.05
C ALA A 166 9.72 4.85 19.88
N HIS A 167 10.69 4.27 19.22
CA HIS A 167 11.29 4.86 18.01
C HIS A 167 10.79 4.07 16.82
N ILE A 168 10.12 4.75 15.91
CA ILE A 168 9.45 4.16 14.74
C ILE A 168 10.06 4.74 13.48
N ASP A 169 10.52 3.89 12.58
CA ASP A 169 10.93 4.26 11.24
C ASP A 169 9.81 3.92 10.26
N ILE A 170 9.44 4.86 9.42
CA ILE A 170 8.50 4.67 8.32
C ILE A 170 9.27 4.77 7.02
N GLY A 171 9.24 3.71 6.23
CA GLY A 171 9.85 3.64 4.92
C GLY A 171 8.84 3.75 3.79
N VAL A 172 9.23 4.37 2.69
CA VAL A 172 8.55 4.27 1.40
C VAL A 172 9.61 4.04 0.33
N GLU A 173 9.54 2.92 -0.34
CA GLU A 173 10.50 2.59 -1.40
C GLU A 173 9.79 2.10 -2.68
N ARG A 174 10.48 2.21 -3.79
CA ARG A 174 10.03 1.71 -5.06
C ARG A 174 10.62 0.35 -5.35
N TRP A 175 9.76 -0.60 -5.65
CA TRP A 175 10.14 -1.88 -6.21
C TRP A 175 9.91 -1.85 -7.72
N SER A 176 10.97 -1.82 -8.50
CA SER A 176 10.92 -1.80 -9.95
C SER A 176 12.20 -2.38 -10.54
N PRO A 177 12.12 -3.11 -11.66
CA PRO A 177 13.30 -3.58 -12.39
C PRO A 177 14.00 -2.46 -13.18
N LYS A 178 13.46 -1.23 -13.16
CA LYS A 178 13.98 -0.08 -13.90
C LYS A 178 14.38 1.03 -12.94
N ASP A 179 15.41 1.76 -13.30
CA ASP A 179 15.80 2.98 -12.59
C ASP A 179 14.66 4.01 -12.59
N PRO A 180 14.58 4.89 -11.57
CA PRO A 180 13.61 5.98 -11.53
C PRO A 180 13.75 6.88 -12.75
N GLU A 181 12.63 7.24 -13.38
CA GLU A 181 12.60 8.18 -14.50
C GLU A 181 12.21 9.57 -14.01
N GLY A 182 12.97 10.59 -14.38
CA GLY A 182 12.65 11.98 -14.06
C GLY A 182 13.82 12.75 -13.48
N ASP A 183 13.52 13.93 -12.96
CA ASP A 183 14.47 14.80 -12.29
C ASP A 183 14.73 14.25 -10.87
N PRO A 184 15.99 13.89 -10.52
CA PRO A 184 16.28 13.25 -9.24
C PRO A 184 15.92 14.12 -8.03
N GLU A 185 16.09 15.45 -8.11
CA GLU A 185 15.77 16.35 -7.01
C GLU A 185 14.25 16.40 -6.75
N LYS A 186 13.47 16.47 -7.82
CA LYS A 186 12.00 16.43 -7.71
C LYS A 186 11.49 15.08 -7.20
N LEU A 187 12.13 13.99 -7.58
CA LEU A 187 11.81 12.67 -7.07
C LEU A 187 12.14 12.57 -5.58
N THR A 188 13.33 13.02 -5.16
CA THR A 188 13.73 13.07 -3.74
C THR A 188 12.73 13.86 -2.89
N ASP A 189 12.32 15.04 -3.33
CA ASP A 189 11.32 15.84 -2.61
C ASP A 189 9.94 15.18 -2.61
N ALA A 190 9.60 14.46 -3.67
CA ALA A 190 8.36 13.70 -3.75
C ALA A 190 8.35 12.52 -2.76
N TYR A 191 9.43 11.73 -2.67
CA TYR A 191 9.55 10.65 -1.68
C TYR A 191 9.53 11.19 -0.26
N ALA A 192 10.24 12.29 0.04
CA ALA A 192 10.18 12.97 1.33
C ALA A 192 8.74 13.37 1.70
N THR A 193 7.97 13.88 0.73
CA THR A 193 6.58 14.29 0.95
C THR A 193 5.66 13.08 1.19
N VAL A 194 5.86 12.01 0.46
CA VAL A 194 5.04 10.78 0.62
C VAL A 194 5.33 10.12 1.96
N VAL A 195 6.60 9.88 2.28
CA VAL A 195 6.97 9.23 3.55
C VAL A 195 6.55 10.07 4.77
N HIS A 196 6.65 11.41 4.69
CA HIS A 196 6.14 12.29 5.74
C HIS A 196 4.63 12.10 5.97
N SER A 197 3.85 11.97 4.91
CA SER A 197 2.41 11.75 5.01
C SER A 197 2.09 10.44 5.75
N PHE A 198 2.80 9.35 5.44
CA PHE A 198 2.65 8.07 6.14
C PHE A 198 3.11 8.14 7.59
N ALA A 199 4.25 8.77 7.87
CA ALA A 199 4.76 8.95 9.22
C ALA A 199 3.79 9.75 10.12
N LEU A 200 3.26 10.85 9.60
CA LEU A 200 2.28 11.68 10.32
C LEU A 200 0.96 10.92 10.54
N ALA A 201 0.51 10.14 9.57
CA ALA A 201 -0.68 9.30 9.72
C ALA A 201 -0.47 8.20 10.76
N MET A 202 0.69 7.54 10.78
CA MET A 202 1.05 6.53 11.78
C MET A 202 1.12 7.15 13.19
N ALA A 203 1.76 8.31 13.34
CA ALA A 203 1.84 9.02 14.62
C ALA A 203 0.46 9.37 15.18
N LYS A 204 -0.48 9.78 14.32
CA LYS A 204 -1.87 10.07 14.70
C LYS A 204 -2.65 8.81 15.07
N GLU A 205 -2.54 7.74 14.30
CA GLU A 205 -3.21 6.46 14.61
C GLU A 205 -2.70 5.87 15.94
N LEU A 206 -1.42 5.99 16.20
CA LEU A 206 -0.80 5.59 17.48
C LEU A 206 -1.09 6.57 18.62
N ARG A 207 -1.63 7.77 18.33
CA ARG A 207 -1.84 8.86 19.28
C ARG A 207 -0.54 9.29 19.96
N CYS A 208 0.53 9.45 19.19
CA CYS A 208 1.79 9.95 19.70
C CYS A 208 1.63 11.39 20.22
N GLU A 209 2.24 11.70 21.37
CA GLU A 209 2.30 13.06 21.89
C GLU A 209 2.90 14.01 20.84
N ASN A 210 2.25 15.14 20.59
CA ASN A 210 2.66 16.12 19.57
C ASN A 210 2.92 15.52 18.18
N ASP A 211 2.09 14.53 17.76
CA ASP A 211 2.24 13.82 16.50
C ASP A 211 3.66 13.25 16.26
N GLY A 212 4.38 12.85 17.34
CA GLY A 212 5.75 12.37 17.26
C GLY A 212 6.78 13.45 16.89
N GLY A 213 6.46 14.72 17.08
CA GLY A 213 7.29 15.87 16.68
C GLY A 213 7.26 16.17 15.19
N LEU A 214 6.32 15.58 14.46
CA LEU A 214 6.15 15.81 13.02
C LEU A 214 5.26 17.03 12.78
N GLU A 215 5.74 17.96 11.96
CA GLU A 215 4.96 19.12 11.53
C GLU A 215 3.80 18.71 10.61
N PRO A 216 2.72 19.51 10.49
CA PRO A 216 1.60 19.21 9.59
C PRO A 216 1.97 19.13 8.10
N ARG A 217 3.13 19.70 7.72
CA ARG A 217 3.68 19.69 6.35
C ARG A 217 5.13 19.28 6.36
N PRO A 218 5.60 18.64 5.28
CA PRO A 218 7.01 18.27 5.16
C PRO A 218 7.91 19.51 5.06
N VAL A 219 9.11 19.40 5.64
CA VAL A 219 10.18 20.38 5.49
C VAL A 219 11.21 19.80 4.52
N LEU A 220 11.35 20.40 3.35
CA LEU A 220 12.15 19.86 2.26
C LEU A 220 13.53 20.54 2.13
N ASP A 221 13.77 21.60 2.86
CA ASP A 221 15.09 22.22 2.93
C ASP A 221 16.04 21.37 3.78
N PRO A 222 17.20 20.97 3.25
CA PRO A 222 18.14 20.10 3.99
C PRO A 222 18.76 20.84 5.19
N VAL A 223 19.22 20.07 6.17
CA VAL A 223 20.00 20.56 7.32
C VAL A 223 21.45 20.74 6.97
#